data_a5b19f877bdf9668aa7a470818cc0ab5
#
_entry.id   a5b19f877bdf9668aa7a470818cc0ab5
#
_cell.length_a   1.000
_cell.length_b   1.000
_cell.length_c   1.000
_cell.angle_alpha   90.00
_cell.angle_beta   90.00
_cell.angle_gamma   90.00
#
_symmetry.space_group_name_H-M   'P 1'
#
loop_
_entity.id
_entity.type
_entity.pdbx_description
1 polymer ?
#
loop_
_entity_poly.entity_id
_entity_poly.type
_entity_poly.pdbx_seq_one_letter_code
_entity_poly.pdbx_strand_id
1 'polypeptide(L)'
;MSLLINLIPLEAGGGLQNACSFLLAAPLGRDCEVHARRLKSIQSALAKREIPLRAIPHGAMYRLRAEWGIARKGDGKQVCFTLFGPPPVFSKGRLINVVGCAYANLFYPELDFWSNHKGLARLKKTVIDWYRRWGIARADYWIFETDAIARRAIERFSFPPDRVFVVRMAPSRLVLESVTTRTLPELPPDRFLTLYLAGPHPNKRIGALIDVALALHARADTRFCFVLTLPPDAPQTRLLMERIARYGLERYFVNVGTVKPEHAGALIRRCHAMCNLARLESFSSNFVEAWAMRKPLLVTDADWSRASCADGAVYVHPERPQTIVAALQRLHEDKDFYASLVARGAGVLDTYPSAEQKAEHYLEIIRRRDLTSYRGPSVWRKRAAQS
;
A
#
# COMPACT_ATOMS: atom_id res chain seq x y z
N MET A 1 14.54 20.04 -18.26
CA MET A 1 14.44 20.17 -16.78
C MET A 1 14.97 18.88 -16.20
N SER A 2 16.07 18.88 -15.46
CA SER A 2 16.60 17.64 -14.91
C SER A 2 15.73 17.19 -13.74
N LEU A 3 15.27 15.93 -13.79
CA LEU A 3 14.43 15.31 -12.77
C LEU A 3 15.29 14.34 -11.95
N LEU A 4 15.30 14.54 -10.63
CA LEU A 4 15.89 13.62 -9.71
C LEU A 4 14.80 12.78 -9.03
N ILE A 5 14.87 11.46 -9.19
CA ILE A 5 13.95 10.50 -8.56
C ILE A 5 14.65 9.90 -7.33
N ASN A 6 14.16 10.25 -6.15
CA ASN A 6 14.72 9.79 -4.89
C ASN A 6 13.90 8.59 -4.34
N LEU A 7 14.48 7.41 -4.39
CA LEU A 7 13.95 6.16 -3.86
C LEU A 7 14.75 5.65 -2.64
N ILE A 8 15.69 6.46 -2.11
CA ILE A 8 16.53 6.08 -0.97
C ILE A 8 15.74 5.65 0.27
N PRO A 9 14.56 6.26 0.58
CA PRO A 9 13.76 5.83 1.72
C PRO A 9 13.12 4.45 1.61
N LEU A 10 13.10 3.85 0.40
CA LEU A 10 12.40 2.60 0.11
C LEU A 10 13.35 1.40 0.19
N GLU A 11 13.02 0.42 1.03
CA GLU A 11 13.83 -0.78 1.24
C GLU A 11 13.06 -2.08 0.98
N ALA A 12 11.74 -2.09 1.25
CA ALA A 12 10.91 -3.29 1.12
C ALA A 12 9.41 -2.95 1.02
N GLY A 13 8.58 -3.99 0.83
CA GLY A 13 7.13 -3.91 0.89
C GLY A 13 6.47 -3.18 -0.27
N GLY A 14 5.23 -2.73 -0.06
CA GLY A 14 4.40 -2.10 -1.10
C GLY A 14 5.00 -0.83 -1.69
N GLY A 15 5.75 -0.04 -0.89
CA GLY A 15 6.45 1.14 -1.39
C GLY A 15 7.51 0.82 -2.44
N LEU A 16 8.29 -0.26 -2.23
CA LEU A 16 9.28 -0.72 -3.21
C LEU A 16 8.60 -1.27 -4.47
N GLN A 17 7.50 -2.01 -4.34
CA GLN A 17 6.71 -2.49 -5.49
C GLN A 17 6.18 -1.32 -6.32
N ASN A 18 5.67 -0.28 -5.66
CA ASN A 18 5.22 0.94 -6.33
C ASN A 18 6.35 1.66 -7.06
N ALA A 19 7.55 1.72 -6.46
CA ALA A 19 8.71 2.29 -7.11
C ALA A 19 9.11 1.52 -8.37
N CYS A 20 9.16 0.20 -8.30
CA CYS A 20 9.43 -0.64 -9.48
C CYS A 20 8.35 -0.47 -10.56
N SER A 21 7.07 -0.46 -10.18
CA SER A 21 5.96 -0.23 -11.12
C SER A 21 6.07 1.15 -11.79
N PHE A 22 6.36 2.20 -11.02
CA PHE A 22 6.59 3.54 -11.56
C PHE A 22 7.78 3.57 -12.53
N LEU A 23 8.92 2.99 -12.15
CA LEU A 23 10.11 2.95 -13.00
C LEU A 23 9.88 2.16 -14.30
N LEU A 24 9.02 1.14 -14.29
CA LEU A 24 8.68 0.35 -15.48
C LEU A 24 7.69 1.08 -16.39
N ALA A 25 6.70 1.77 -15.83
CA ALA A 25 5.62 2.40 -16.58
C ALA A 25 5.95 3.83 -17.03
N ALA A 26 6.69 4.61 -16.21
CA ALA A 26 6.94 6.03 -16.49
C ALA A 26 7.80 6.22 -17.76
N PRO A 27 7.43 7.13 -18.68
CA PRO A 27 8.25 7.50 -19.84
C PRO A 27 9.40 8.43 -19.40
N LEU A 28 10.38 7.85 -18.71
CA LEU A 28 11.57 8.53 -18.23
C LEU A 28 12.66 8.55 -19.32
N GLY A 29 13.30 9.70 -19.51
CA GLY A 29 14.39 9.89 -20.44
C GLY A 29 15.75 10.06 -19.75
N ARG A 30 16.79 10.37 -20.53
CA ARG A 30 18.16 10.62 -20.05
C ARG A 30 18.29 11.87 -19.17
N ASP A 31 17.29 12.74 -19.13
CA ASP A 31 17.19 13.91 -18.28
C ASP A 31 16.81 13.58 -16.82
N CYS A 32 16.55 12.29 -16.54
CA CYS A 32 16.23 11.79 -15.21
C CYS A 32 17.42 11.06 -14.58
N GLU A 33 17.68 11.29 -13.28
CA GLU A 33 18.64 10.54 -12.47
C GLU A 33 17.91 9.85 -11.32
N VAL A 34 18.13 8.54 -11.12
CA VAL A 34 17.51 7.75 -10.04
C VAL A 34 18.51 7.50 -8.93
N HIS A 35 18.16 7.87 -7.71
CA HIS A 35 18.93 7.57 -6.50
C HIS A 35 18.17 6.55 -5.66
N ALA A 36 18.74 5.38 -5.41
CA ALA A 36 18.10 4.29 -4.68
C ALA A 36 19.09 3.50 -3.84
N ARG A 37 18.57 2.74 -2.87
CA ARG A 37 19.34 1.68 -2.23
C ARG A 37 19.77 0.65 -3.28
N ARG A 38 20.88 -0.06 -3.01
CA ARG A 38 21.40 -1.13 -3.88
C ARG A 38 20.48 -2.35 -3.79
N LEU A 39 19.35 -2.33 -4.51
CA LEU A 39 18.31 -3.36 -4.53
C LEU A 39 18.19 -3.98 -5.93
N LYS A 40 18.20 -5.31 -6.00
CA LYS A 40 18.09 -6.06 -7.28
C LYS A 40 16.83 -5.71 -8.06
N SER A 41 15.69 -5.53 -7.38
CA SER A 41 14.42 -5.16 -8.00
C SER A 41 14.46 -3.82 -8.75
N ILE A 42 15.11 -2.81 -8.17
CA ILE A 42 15.28 -1.50 -8.83
C ILE A 42 16.26 -1.61 -10.01
N GLN A 43 17.37 -2.34 -9.83
CA GLN A 43 18.33 -2.60 -10.92
C GLN A 43 17.64 -3.32 -12.09
N SER A 44 16.82 -4.35 -11.82
CA SER A 44 16.05 -5.07 -12.85
C SER A 44 15.03 -4.17 -13.54
N ALA A 45 14.33 -3.29 -12.81
CA ALA A 45 13.37 -2.35 -13.38
C ALA A 45 14.02 -1.35 -14.35
N LEU A 46 15.29 -1.02 -14.13
CA LEU A 46 16.06 -0.08 -14.96
C LEU A 46 16.96 -0.76 -16.00
N ALA A 47 17.13 -2.09 -15.95
CA ALA A 47 18.13 -2.81 -16.76
C ALA A 47 17.99 -2.62 -18.28
N LYS A 48 16.78 -2.32 -18.77
CA LYS A 48 16.47 -2.08 -20.19
C LYS A 48 16.34 -0.60 -20.54
N ARG A 49 16.72 0.30 -19.63
CA ARG A 49 16.54 1.75 -19.74
C ARG A 49 17.87 2.46 -19.57
N GLU A 50 18.14 3.44 -20.42
CA GLU A 50 19.34 4.29 -20.32
C GLU A 50 19.14 5.42 -19.30
N ILE A 51 18.72 5.07 -18.07
CA ILE A 51 18.50 6.01 -16.97
C ILE A 51 19.63 5.85 -15.96
N PRO A 52 20.38 6.92 -15.64
CA PRO A 52 21.43 6.87 -14.65
C PRO A 52 20.90 6.43 -13.28
N LEU A 53 21.46 5.35 -12.74
CA LEU A 53 21.16 4.84 -11.39
C LEU A 53 22.35 5.08 -10.46
N ARG A 54 22.14 5.86 -9.42
CA ARG A 54 23.06 5.97 -8.30
C ARG A 54 22.67 5.02 -7.18
N ALA A 55 23.30 3.85 -7.17
CA ALA A 55 23.05 2.81 -6.17
C ALA A 55 23.81 3.12 -4.87
N ILE A 56 23.09 3.29 -3.76
CA ILE A 56 23.62 3.70 -2.46
C ILE A 56 23.70 2.49 -1.54
N PRO A 57 24.85 2.23 -0.88
CA PRO A 57 24.98 1.16 0.10
C PRO A 57 24.02 1.34 1.30
N HIS A 58 23.74 0.25 2.02
CA HIS A 58 22.98 0.30 3.25
C HIS A 58 23.77 1.03 4.35
N GLY A 59 23.06 1.78 5.20
CA GLY A 59 23.62 2.50 6.34
C GLY A 59 23.23 3.98 6.37
N ALA A 60 23.17 4.55 7.57
CA ALA A 60 22.75 5.94 7.79
C ALA A 60 23.75 6.95 7.22
N MET A 61 25.05 6.69 7.39
CA MET A 61 26.11 7.58 6.86
C MET A 61 26.11 7.66 5.34
N TYR A 62 25.93 6.53 4.65
CA TYR A 62 25.83 6.51 3.18
C TYR A 62 24.61 7.29 2.70
N ARG A 63 23.49 7.14 3.42
CA ARG A 63 22.28 7.91 3.16
C ARG A 63 22.52 9.41 3.30
N LEU A 64 23.08 9.86 4.42
CA LEU A 64 23.34 11.28 4.67
C LEU A 64 24.31 11.86 3.62
N ARG A 65 25.39 11.15 3.26
CA ARG A 65 26.31 11.58 2.19
C ARG A 65 25.62 11.70 0.84
N ALA A 66 24.74 10.75 0.52
CA ALA A 66 23.97 10.78 -0.73
C ALA A 66 22.99 11.95 -0.75
N GLU A 67 22.21 12.14 0.32
CA GLU A 67 21.26 13.25 0.47
C GLU A 67 21.98 14.62 0.41
N TRP A 68 23.16 14.73 1.02
CA TRP A 68 23.97 15.95 0.94
C TRP A 68 24.53 16.19 -0.47
N GLY A 69 24.98 15.12 -1.14
CA GLY A 69 25.45 15.20 -2.54
C GLY A 69 24.34 15.63 -3.51
N ILE A 70 23.10 15.16 -3.27
CA ILE A 70 21.90 15.60 -3.99
C ILE A 70 21.68 17.09 -3.78
N ALA A 71 21.63 17.53 -2.53
CA ALA A 71 21.34 18.91 -2.18
C ALA A 71 22.40 19.91 -2.72
N ARG A 72 23.67 19.51 -2.76
CA ARG A 72 24.77 20.38 -3.29
C ARG A 72 24.66 20.67 -4.79
N LYS A 73 24.06 19.76 -5.55
CA LYS A 73 23.88 19.93 -7.00
C LYS A 73 22.65 20.80 -7.33
N GLY A 74 21.80 21.08 -6.35
CA GLY A 74 20.58 21.84 -6.55
C GLY A 74 20.85 23.32 -6.86
N ASP A 75 20.17 23.83 -7.87
CA ASP A 75 20.21 25.21 -8.35
C ASP A 75 18.93 26.00 -8.02
N GLY A 76 18.06 25.44 -7.18
CA GLY A 76 16.75 25.99 -6.83
C GLY A 76 15.64 25.72 -7.87
N LYS A 77 15.98 25.19 -9.04
CA LYS A 77 15.06 24.92 -10.16
C LYS A 77 14.87 23.43 -10.45
N GLN A 78 15.81 22.61 -10.01
CA GLN A 78 15.76 21.15 -10.20
C GLN A 78 14.68 20.54 -9.31
N VAL A 79 13.85 19.65 -9.86
CA VAL A 79 12.85 18.91 -9.10
C VAL A 79 13.44 17.61 -8.54
N CYS A 80 13.21 17.40 -7.24
CA CYS A 80 13.49 16.14 -6.54
C CYS A 80 12.18 15.47 -6.18
N PHE A 81 11.84 14.39 -6.89
CA PHE A 81 10.67 13.58 -6.57
C PHE A 81 11.05 12.43 -5.65
N THR A 82 10.63 12.49 -4.41
CA THR A 82 10.70 11.37 -3.46
C THR A 82 9.40 10.59 -3.50
N LEU A 83 9.40 9.38 -4.06
CA LEU A 83 8.15 8.64 -4.32
C LEU A 83 7.37 8.37 -3.03
N PHE A 84 8.04 7.85 -1.97
CA PHE A 84 7.44 7.71 -0.64
C PHE A 84 8.50 7.98 0.43
N GLY A 85 8.27 8.99 1.26
CA GLY A 85 9.12 9.33 2.36
C GLY A 85 9.54 10.79 2.42
N PRO A 86 10.33 11.18 3.43
CA PRO A 86 10.83 12.53 3.55
C PRO A 86 11.81 12.85 2.40
N PRO A 87 11.83 14.10 1.93
CA PRO A 87 12.83 14.57 0.95
C PRO A 87 14.24 14.53 1.57
N PRO A 88 15.29 14.65 0.77
CA PRO A 88 16.66 14.75 1.28
C PRO A 88 16.80 15.89 2.31
N VAL A 89 17.45 15.62 3.44
CA VAL A 89 17.47 16.52 4.60
C VAL A 89 17.95 17.94 4.25
N PHE A 90 18.93 18.07 3.37
CA PHE A 90 19.58 19.35 3.01
C PHE A 90 19.00 20.01 1.74
N SER A 91 17.89 19.51 1.20
CA SER A 91 17.37 19.92 -0.11
C SER A 91 16.49 21.18 -0.08
N LYS A 92 15.97 21.59 1.10
CA LYS A 92 15.07 22.76 1.20
C LYS A 92 15.74 24.03 0.70
N GLY A 93 15.08 24.74 -0.21
CA GLY A 93 15.58 25.95 -0.84
C GLY A 93 16.66 25.72 -1.93
N ARG A 94 17.10 24.46 -2.12
CA ARG A 94 18.06 24.07 -3.17
C ARG A 94 17.41 23.26 -4.28
N LEU A 95 16.34 22.55 -3.95
CA LEU A 95 15.57 21.73 -4.88
C LEU A 95 14.08 22.02 -4.65
N ILE A 96 13.29 21.84 -5.68
CA ILE A 96 11.81 21.78 -5.56
C ILE A 96 11.47 20.34 -5.14
N ASN A 97 11.05 20.17 -3.90
CA ASN A 97 10.80 18.85 -3.33
C ASN A 97 9.32 18.46 -3.51
N VAL A 98 9.08 17.46 -4.33
CA VAL A 98 7.78 16.80 -4.47
C VAL A 98 7.84 15.47 -3.75
N VAL A 99 6.94 15.20 -2.80
CA VAL A 99 6.96 13.97 -2.00
C VAL A 99 5.66 13.20 -2.09
N GLY A 100 5.76 11.90 -2.32
CA GLY A 100 4.68 10.95 -2.13
C GLY A 100 4.55 10.56 -0.65
N CYS A 101 3.34 10.52 -0.12
CA CYS A 101 3.04 10.27 1.28
C CYS A 101 2.23 8.98 1.47
N ALA A 102 2.91 7.89 1.83
CA ALA A 102 2.31 6.59 2.13
C ALA A 102 2.28 6.25 3.65
N TYR A 103 2.52 7.24 4.51
CA TYR A 103 2.55 7.05 5.97
C TYR A 103 1.23 7.51 6.60
N ALA A 104 0.16 6.72 6.46
CA ALA A 104 -1.15 7.06 7.01
C ALA A 104 -1.10 7.36 8.51
N ASN A 105 -0.29 6.62 9.28
CA ASN A 105 -0.16 6.82 10.73
C ASN A 105 0.27 8.23 11.14
N LEU A 106 0.89 9.01 10.26
CA LEU A 106 1.25 10.40 10.53
C LEU A 106 0.03 11.34 10.48
N PHE A 107 -1.03 10.93 9.78
CA PHE A 107 -2.25 11.72 9.54
C PHE A 107 -3.47 11.20 10.32
N TYR A 108 -3.29 10.11 11.10
CA TYR A 108 -4.30 9.52 11.98
C TYR A 108 -3.78 9.44 13.43
N PRO A 109 -3.53 10.58 14.10
CA PRO A 109 -2.94 10.61 15.45
C PRO A 109 -3.86 9.99 16.51
N GLU A 110 -5.16 9.89 16.25
CA GLU A 110 -6.15 9.24 17.11
C GLU A 110 -6.00 7.71 17.13
N LEU A 111 -5.30 7.12 16.16
CA LEU A 111 -5.05 5.69 16.12
C LEU A 111 -3.66 5.40 16.72
N ASP A 112 -3.62 4.69 17.85
CA ASP A 112 -2.34 4.21 18.41
C ASP A 112 -1.76 3.10 17.51
N PHE A 113 -1.11 3.54 16.42
CA PHE A 113 -0.52 2.63 15.43
C PHE A 113 0.58 1.74 16.01
N TRP A 114 1.25 2.21 17.06
CA TRP A 114 2.35 1.51 17.73
C TRP A 114 1.96 0.86 19.06
N SER A 115 0.66 0.64 19.31
CA SER A 115 0.14 0.03 20.55
C SER A 115 0.82 -1.28 20.94
N ASN A 116 1.29 -2.04 19.95
CA ASN A 116 1.99 -3.32 20.18
C ASN A 116 3.47 -3.17 20.57
N HIS A 117 4.01 -1.94 20.60
CA HIS A 117 5.38 -1.66 21.02
C HIS A 117 5.38 -1.06 22.42
N LYS A 118 6.33 -1.47 23.27
CA LYS A 118 6.49 -0.96 24.64
C LYS A 118 7.90 -0.41 24.85
N GLY A 119 8.07 0.44 25.86
CA GLY A 119 9.36 0.96 26.30
C GLY A 119 10.18 1.60 25.16
N LEU A 120 11.47 1.30 25.09
CA LEU A 120 12.41 1.86 24.11
C LEU A 120 12.01 1.60 22.65
N ALA A 121 11.35 0.47 22.37
CA ALA A 121 10.90 0.16 21.02
C ALA A 121 9.81 1.14 20.56
N ARG A 122 8.87 1.51 21.44
CA ARG A 122 7.84 2.52 21.16
C ARG A 122 8.45 3.90 20.99
N LEU A 123 9.37 4.29 21.89
CA LEU A 123 10.07 5.56 21.80
C LEU A 123 10.81 5.70 20.46
N LYS A 124 11.55 4.67 20.04
CA LYS A 124 12.22 4.63 18.73
C LYS A 124 11.25 4.86 17.57
N LYS A 125 10.06 4.23 17.59
CA LYS A 125 9.04 4.41 16.57
C LYS A 125 8.48 5.84 16.54
N THR A 126 8.22 6.42 17.72
CA THR A 126 7.76 7.80 17.85
C THR A 126 8.79 8.80 17.30
N VAL A 127 10.07 8.61 17.61
CA VAL A 127 11.16 9.46 17.08
C VAL A 127 11.26 9.33 15.54
N ILE A 128 11.11 8.11 15.00
CA ILE A 128 11.12 7.90 13.55
C ILE A 128 9.93 8.61 12.90
N ASP A 129 8.73 8.52 13.49
CA ASP A 129 7.55 9.17 12.93
C ASP A 129 7.62 10.69 13.06
N TRP A 130 8.19 11.21 14.17
CA TRP A 130 8.50 12.63 14.30
C TRP A 130 9.46 13.11 13.20
N TYR A 131 10.54 12.38 12.94
CA TYR A 131 11.49 12.68 11.87
C TYR A 131 10.82 12.65 10.49
N ARG A 132 10.00 11.63 10.21
CA ARG A 132 9.25 11.51 8.96
C ARG A 132 8.31 12.69 8.76
N ARG A 133 7.52 13.02 9.80
CA ARG A 133 6.59 14.14 9.79
C ARG A 133 7.31 15.47 9.57
N TRP A 134 8.38 15.70 10.32
CA TRP A 134 9.21 16.89 10.14
C TRP A 134 9.78 16.99 8.72
N GLY A 135 10.31 15.90 8.17
CA GLY A 135 10.86 15.86 6.83
C GLY A 135 9.79 16.10 5.76
N ILE A 136 8.65 15.40 5.86
CA ILE A 136 7.53 15.56 4.91
C ILE A 136 6.99 17.00 4.94
N ALA A 137 6.84 17.61 6.10
CA ALA A 137 6.37 19.00 6.23
C ALA A 137 7.31 20.04 5.58
N ARG A 138 8.55 19.66 5.25
CA ARG A 138 9.53 20.54 4.59
C ARG A 138 9.50 20.46 3.06
N ALA A 139 8.69 19.58 2.49
CA ALA A 139 8.49 19.51 1.04
C ALA A 139 7.77 20.76 0.54
N ASP A 140 7.87 20.98 -0.77
CA ASP A 140 7.18 22.08 -1.44
C ASP A 140 5.82 21.61 -1.95
N TYR A 141 5.67 20.32 -2.30
CA TYR A 141 4.46 19.70 -2.82
C TYR A 141 4.28 18.29 -2.31
N TRP A 142 3.05 17.87 -2.12
CA TRP A 142 2.68 16.58 -1.55
C TRP A 142 1.73 15.80 -2.45
N ILE A 143 2.00 14.52 -2.63
CA ILE A 143 1.16 13.60 -3.38
C ILE A 143 0.69 12.51 -2.44
N PHE A 144 -0.62 12.40 -2.24
CA PHE A 144 -1.24 11.36 -1.43
C PHE A 144 -1.87 10.28 -2.31
N GLU A 145 -2.07 9.10 -1.75
CA GLU A 145 -2.67 7.97 -2.45
C GLU A 145 -4.20 8.02 -2.42
N THR A 146 -4.79 8.75 -1.45
CA THR A 146 -6.23 8.86 -1.27
C THR A 146 -6.67 10.27 -0.87
N ASP A 147 -7.89 10.61 -1.27
CA ASP A 147 -8.55 11.87 -0.90
C ASP A 147 -8.72 12.02 0.63
N ALA A 148 -8.93 10.89 1.35
CA ALA A 148 -9.10 10.91 2.80
C ALA A 148 -7.84 11.44 3.52
N ILE A 149 -6.65 10.94 3.14
CA ILE A 149 -5.40 11.40 3.76
C ILE A 149 -5.06 12.81 3.31
N ALA A 150 -5.26 13.15 2.03
CA ALA A 150 -5.05 14.49 1.51
C ALA A 150 -5.89 15.52 2.27
N ARG A 151 -7.17 15.23 2.50
CA ARG A 151 -8.06 16.08 3.29
C ARG A 151 -7.56 16.27 4.72
N ARG A 152 -7.15 15.19 5.40
CA ARG A 152 -6.58 15.25 6.75
C ARG A 152 -5.29 16.08 6.81
N ALA A 153 -4.44 15.98 5.78
CA ALA A 153 -3.23 16.79 5.68
C ALA A 153 -3.57 18.29 5.60
N ILE A 154 -4.58 18.67 4.82
CA ILE A 154 -5.04 20.04 4.68
C ILE A 154 -5.71 20.52 5.98
N GLU A 155 -6.73 19.81 6.46
CA GLU A 155 -7.59 20.28 7.56
C GLU A 155 -6.91 20.24 8.92
N ARG A 156 -6.11 19.16 9.19
CA ARG A 156 -5.52 18.93 10.53
C ARG A 156 -4.06 19.31 10.63
N PHE A 157 -3.33 19.38 9.51
CA PHE A 157 -1.89 19.66 9.51
C PHE A 157 -1.52 20.90 8.72
N SER A 158 -2.54 21.67 8.26
CA SER A 158 -2.38 22.96 7.59
C SER A 158 -1.49 22.89 6.35
N PHE A 159 -1.56 21.80 5.59
CA PHE A 159 -0.89 21.73 4.30
C PHE A 159 -1.62 22.64 3.31
N PRO A 160 -0.90 23.48 2.54
CA PRO A 160 -1.54 24.36 1.56
C PRO A 160 -2.33 23.55 0.51
N PRO A 161 -3.64 23.80 0.33
CA PRO A 161 -4.47 22.98 -0.57
C PRO A 161 -4.03 23.03 -2.04
N ASP A 162 -3.42 24.14 -2.48
CA ASP A 162 -2.88 24.35 -3.82
C ASP A 162 -1.61 23.54 -4.10
N ARG A 163 -0.99 22.98 -3.05
CA ARG A 163 0.23 22.16 -3.12
C ARG A 163 0.02 20.68 -2.79
N VAL A 164 -1.23 20.29 -2.52
CA VAL A 164 -1.61 18.91 -2.21
C VAL A 164 -2.29 18.26 -3.40
N PHE A 165 -1.76 17.13 -3.83
CA PHE A 165 -2.27 16.35 -4.97
C PHE A 165 -2.66 14.94 -4.53
N VAL A 166 -3.53 14.31 -5.30
CA VAL A 166 -3.89 12.90 -5.13
C VAL A 166 -3.57 12.15 -6.41
N VAL A 167 -2.75 11.12 -6.29
CA VAL A 167 -2.51 10.16 -7.37
C VAL A 167 -2.96 8.79 -6.88
N ARG A 168 -4.10 8.33 -7.40
CA ARG A 168 -4.68 7.04 -7.03
C ARG A 168 -3.78 5.89 -7.42
N MET A 169 -3.86 4.82 -6.65
CA MET A 169 -3.09 3.61 -6.88
C MET A 169 -3.59 2.85 -8.11
N ALA A 170 -2.71 2.08 -8.70
CA ALA A 170 -3.01 1.19 -9.83
C ALA A 170 -2.77 -0.27 -9.43
N PRO A 171 -3.47 -1.24 -10.01
CA PRO A 171 -3.14 -2.65 -9.84
C PRO A 171 -1.73 -2.94 -10.37
N SER A 172 -1.02 -3.84 -9.71
CA SER A 172 0.32 -4.23 -10.12
C SER A 172 0.29 -5.05 -11.42
N ARG A 173 1.00 -4.59 -12.46
CA ARG A 173 1.13 -5.32 -13.72
C ARG A 173 1.68 -6.75 -13.49
N LEU A 174 2.66 -6.92 -12.60
CA LEU A 174 3.21 -8.22 -12.24
C LEU A 174 2.15 -9.17 -11.67
N VAL A 175 1.19 -8.63 -10.92
CA VAL A 175 0.07 -9.41 -10.38
C VAL A 175 -0.94 -9.75 -11.47
N LEU A 176 -1.28 -8.80 -12.34
CA LEU A 176 -2.23 -9.00 -13.44
C LEU A 176 -1.75 -10.04 -14.44
N GLU A 177 -0.48 -9.96 -14.84
CA GLU A 177 0.18 -10.85 -15.80
C GLU A 177 0.71 -12.16 -15.16
N SER A 178 0.44 -12.37 -13.87
CA SER A 178 0.90 -13.53 -13.12
C SER A 178 0.44 -14.84 -13.78
N VAL A 179 1.39 -15.70 -14.10
CA VAL A 179 1.14 -17.02 -14.66
C VAL A 179 0.98 -18.06 -13.55
N THR A 180 0.21 -19.12 -13.82
CA THR A 180 0.10 -20.26 -12.93
C THR A 180 1.44 -21.01 -12.91
N THR A 181 2.06 -21.11 -11.74
CA THR A 181 3.28 -21.89 -11.56
C THR A 181 2.98 -23.15 -10.75
N ARG A 182 3.67 -24.25 -11.09
CA ARG A 182 3.57 -25.52 -10.32
C ARG A 182 4.10 -25.40 -8.88
N THR A 183 4.70 -24.26 -8.54
CA THR A 183 5.29 -23.98 -7.22
C THR A 183 4.30 -23.50 -6.17
N LEU A 184 3.05 -23.21 -6.55
CA LEU A 184 2.03 -22.88 -5.55
C LEU A 184 1.56 -24.13 -4.83
N PRO A 185 1.49 -24.12 -3.48
CA PRO A 185 1.06 -25.28 -2.71
C PRO A 185 -0.38 -25.67 -3.03
N GLU A 186 -0.70 -26.91 -2.74
CA GLU A 186 -2.07 -27.42 -2.89
C GLU A 186 -2.99 -26.73 -1.89
N LEU A 187 -4.16 -26.31 -2.37
CA LEU A 187 -5.20 -25.67 -1.55
C LEU A 187 -6.42 -26.59 -1.48
N PRO A 188 -7.15 -26.65 -0.36
CA PRO A 188 -8.36 -27.47 -0.23
C PRO A 188 -9.39 -27.13 -1.32
N PRO A 189 -9.74 -28.07 -2.22
CA PRO A 189 -10.60 -27.76 -3.37
C PRO A 189 -12.07 -27.62 -3.01
N ASP A 190 -12.49 -28.20 -1.88
CA ASP A 190 -13.86 -28.28 -1.39
C ASP A 190 -14.28 -27.13 -0.45
N ARG A 191 -13.38 -26.12 -0.29
CA ARG A 191 -13.59 -25.03 0.67
C ARG A 191 -13.65 -23.67 0.04
N PHE A 192 -14.40 -22.79 0.69
CA PHE A 192 -14.41 -21.37 0.35
C PHE A 192 -13.10 -20.71 0.85
N LEU A 193 -12.19 -20.43 -0.07
CA LEU A 193 -10.86 -19.92 0.22
C LEU A 193 -10.87 -18.40 0.31
N THR A 194 -10.45 -17.85 1.45
CA THR A 194 -10.30 -16.41 1.66
C THR A 194 -8.82 -16.07 1.80
N LEU A 195 -8.28 -15.33 0.84
CA LEU A 195 -6.87 -14.96 0.81
C LEU A 195 -6.60 -13.74 1.70
N TYR A 196 -5.61 -13.87 2.58
CA TYR A 196 -5.01 -12.77 3.32
C TYR A 196 -3.57 -12.51 2.81
N LEU A 197 -3.47 -11.68 1.78
CA LEU A 197 -2.20 -11.36 1.13
C LEU A 197 -1.50 -10.23 1.89
N ALA A 198 -0.64 -10.57 2.86
CA ALA A 198 0.07 -9.61 3.69
C ALA A 198 1.31 -10.23 4.37
N GLY A 199 2.27 -9.37 4.73
CA GLY A 199 3.35 -9.73 5.65
C GLY A 199 2.90 -9.74 7.12
N PRO A 200 3.73 -10.25 8.04
CA PRO A 200 3.38 -10.48 9.46
C PRO A 200 3.45 -9.18 10.30
N HIS A 201 2.97 -8.06 9.77
CA HIS A 201 2.97 -6.79 10.48
C HIS A 201 1.75 -6.69 11.43
N PRO A 202 1.91 -6.24 12.69
CA PRO A 202 0.82 -6.15 13.67
C PRO A 202 -0.38 -5.31 13.19
N ASN A 203 -0.14 -4.26 12.40
CA ASN A 203 -1.18 -3.44 11.80
C ASN A 203 -2.17 -4.25 10.93
N LYS A 204 -1.72 -5.35 10.36
CA LYS A 204 -2.55 -6.22 9.50
C LYS A 204 -3.58 -7.04 10.27
N ARG A 205 -3.47 -7.14 11.60
CA ARG A 205 -4.45 -7.84 12.48
C ARG A 205 -4.78 -9.26 12.05
N ILE A 206 -3.83 -9.98 11.48
CA ILE A 206 -4.04 -11.37 11.00
C ILE A 206 -4.56 -12.26 12.15
N GLY A 207 -4.14 -11.97 13.39
CA GLY A 207 -4.61 -12.67 14.58
C GLY A 207 -6.14 -12.63 14.79
N ALA A 208 -6.85 -11.65 14.24
CA ALA A 208 -8.31 -11.60 14.32
C ALA A 208 -8.99 -12.77 13.56
N LEU A 209 -8.29 -13.37 12.60
CA LEU A 209 -8.80 -14.56 11.91
C LEU A 209 -8.89 -15.79 12.83
N ILE A 210 -8.13 -15.84 13.94
CA ILE A 210 -8.26 -16.90 14.96
C ILE A 210 -9.66 -16.82 15.60
N ASP A 211 -10.11 -15.61 15.97
CA ASP A 211 -11.40 -15.43 16.59
C ASP A 211 -12.54 -15.75 15.61
N VAL A 212 -12.34 -15.47 14.32
CA VAL A 212 -13.26 -15.89 13.24
C VAL A 212 -13.30 -17.42 13.12
N ALA A 213 -12.13 -18.07 13.10
CA ALA A 213 -12.04 -19.52 13.02
C ALA A 213 -12.65 -20.21 14.27
N LEU A 214 -12.46 -19.66 15.48
CA LEU A 214 -13.14 -20.13 16.70
C LEU A 214 -14.66 -20.04 16.57
N ALA A 215 -15.18 -18.95 16.02
CA ALA A 215 -16.62 -18.78 15.81
C ALA A 215 -17.18 -19.75 14.76
N LEU A 216 -16.41 -20.08 13.73
CA LEU A 216 -16.76 -21.12 12.74
C LEU A 216 -16.69 -22.53 13.38
N HIS A 217 -15.63 -22.79 14.14
CA HIS A 217 -15.41 -24.07 14.82
C HIS A 217 -16.54 -24.39 15.81
N ALA A 218 -16.97 -23.40 16.61
CA ALA A 218 -18.08 -23.55 17.54
C ALA A 218 -19.41 -23.91 16.87
N ARG A 219 -19.55 -23.64 15.56
CA ARG A 219 -20.72 -23.98 14.74
C ARG A 219 -20.51 -25.23 13.90
N ALA A 220 -19.39 -25.93 14.06
CA ALA A 220 -18.95 -27.03 13.22
C ALA A 220 -18.92 -26.68 11.69
N ASP A 221 -18.78 -25.39 11.36
CA ASP A 221 -18.77 -24.91 9.98
C ASP A 221 -17.36 -25.00 9.40
N THR A 222 -17.08 -26.06 8.67
CA THR A 222 -15.76 -26.38 8.10
C THR A 222 -15.62 -25.96 6.63
N ARG A 223 -16.59 -25.26 6.06
CA ARG A 223 -16.62 -24.85 4.66
C ARG A 223 -15.56 -23.79 4.30
N PHE A 224 -15.02 -23.07 5.29
CA PHE A 224 -14.14 -21.93 5.08
C PHE A 224 -12.68 -22.24 5.39
N CYS A 225 -11.77 -21.63 4.63
CA CYS A 225 -10.33 -21.73 4.86
C CYS A 225 -9.64 -20.40 4.53
N PHE A 226 -8.78 -19.93 5.45
CA PHE A 226 -7.97 -18.74 5.28
C PHE A 226 -6.60 -19.11 4.70
N VAL A 227 -6.28 -18.54 3.55
CA VAL A 227 -4.98 -18.71 2.89
C VAL A 227 -4.09 -17.53 3.27
N LEU A 228 -2.99 -17.82 3.96
CA LEU A 228 -2.04 -16.82 4.46
C LEU A 228 -0.76 -16.84 3.62
N THR A 229 -0.08 -15.69 3.51
CA THR A 229 1.17 -15.54 2.75
C THR A 229 2.33 -15.11 3.66
N LEU A 230 2.42 -15.71 4.83
CA LEU A 230 3.36 -15.30 5.87
C LEU A 230 4.68 -16.04 5.76
N PRO A 231 5.85 -15.35 5.86
CA PRO A 231 7.13 -16.03 5.90
C PRO A 231 7.18 -16.94 7.13
N PRO A 232 7.45 -18.26 6.95
CA PRO A 232 7.36 -19.25 8.03
C PRO A 232 8.36 -18.98 9.16
N ASP A 233 9.53 -18.41 8.81
CA ASP A 233 10.60 -18.15 9.77
C ASP A 233 10.40 -16.87 10.60
N ALA A 234 9.40 -16.05 10.28
CA ALA A 234 9.12 -14.84 11.04
C ALA A 234 8.56 -15.19 12.44
N PRO A 235 9.10 -14.58 13.53
CA PRO A 235 8.63 -14.86 14.89
C PRO A 235 7.12 -14.67 15.07
N GLN A 236 6.55 -13.65 14.44
CA GLN A 236 5.11 -13.37 14.48
C GLN A 236 4.29 -14.46 13.80
N THR A 237 4.83 -15.05 12.71
CA THR A 237 4.18 -16.18 12.02
C THR A 237 4.19 -17.42 12.90
N ARG A 238 5.35 -17.75 13.50
CA ARG A 238 5.44 -18.90 14.42
C ARG A 238 4.46 -18.80 15.57
N LEU A 239 4.41 -17.64 16.24
CA LEU A 239 3.46 -17.41 17.32
C LEU A 239 1.99 -17.50 16.87
N LEU A 240 1.67 -17.07 15.65
CA LEU A 240 0.33 -17.21 15.09
C LEU A 240 -0.01 -18.68 14.86
N MET A 241 0.90 -19.46 14.23
CA MET A 241 0.68 -20.88 13.95
C MET A 241 0.60 -21.72 15.24
N GLU A 242 1.42 -21.41 16.24
CA GLU A 242 1.33 -22.02 17.59
C GLU A 242 -0.03 -21.77 18.25
N ARG A 243 -0.57 -20.56 18.12
CA ARG A 243 -1.92 -20.26 18.63
C ARG A 243 -3.00 -21.02 17.87
N ILE A 244 -2.89 -21.11 16.54
CA ILE A 244 -3.82 -21.89 15.70
C ILE A 244 -3.83 -23.35 16.14
N ALA A 245 -2.66 -23.97 16.32
CA ALA A 245 -2.53 -25.35 16.78
C ALA A 245 -3.06 -25.56 18.20
N ARG A 246 -2.76 -24.61 19.13
CA ARG A 246 -3.24 -24.68 20.51
C ARG A 246 -4.77 -24.73 20.62
N TYR A 247 -5.47 -24.08 19.68
CA TYR A 247 -6.94 -24.06 19.62
C TYR A 247 -7.54 -25.16 18.71
N GLY A 248 -6.72 -26.03 18.08
CA GLY A 248 -7.20 -27.08 17.18
C GLY A 248 -7.82 -26.51 15.88
N LEU A 249 -7.30 -25.37 15.39
CA LEU A 249 -7.90 -24.63 14.27
C LEU A 249 -7.16 -24.83 12.94
N GLU A 250 -6.21 -25.75 12.85
CA GLU A 250 -5.33 -25.95 11.68
C GLU A 250 -6.14 -26.16 10.39
N ARG A 251 -7.29 -26.81 10.50
CA ARG A 251 -8.18 -27.02 9.35
C ARG A 251 -8.68 -25.74 8.69
N TYR A 252 -8.71 -24.62 9.41
CA TYR A 252 -9.17 -23.32 8.90
C TYR A 252 -8.06 -22.48 8.26
N PHE A 253 -6.83 -22.94 8.26
CA PHE A 253 -5.69 -22.16 7.80
C PHE A 253 -4.76 -22.96 6.88
N VAL A 254 -4.33 -22.32 5.81
CA VAL A 254 -3.20 -22.76 4.98
C VAL A 254 -2.23 -21.59 4.86
N ASN A 255 -1.01 -21.74 5.37
CA ASN A 255 0.04 -20.76 5.14
C ASN A 255 0.91 -21.21 3.96
N VAL A 256 0.82 -20.49 2.84
CA VAL A 256 1.59 -20.80 1.62
C VAL A 256 2.99 -20.18 1.61
N GLY A 257 3.36 -19.48 2.70
CA GLY A 257 4.63 -18.78 2.77
C GLY A 257 4.64 -17.48 1.97
N THR A 258 5.84 -16.88 1.84
CA THR A 258 6.00 -15.64 1.09
C THR A 258 5.76 -15.86 -0.40
N VAL A 259 4.84 -15.11 -0.97
CA VAL A 259 4.51 -15.13 -2.40
C VAL A 259 5.12 -13.91 -3.09
N LYS A 260 5.86 -14.14 -4.15
CA LYS A 260 6.40 -13.06 -4.98
C LYS A 260 5.29 -12.42 -5.82
N PRO A 261 5.41 -11.13 -6.19
CA PRO A 261 4.39 -10.43 -6.98
C PRO A 261 4.00 -11.15 -8.26
N GLU A 262 4.96 -11.74 -8.96
CA GLU A 262 4.75 -12.51 -10.19
C GLU A 262 3.92 -13.80 -10.03
N HIS A 263 3.68 -14.23 -8.80
CA HIS A 263 2.87 -15.41 -8.47
C HIS A 263 1.58 -15.04 -7.71
N ALA A 264 1.47 -13.81 -7.24
CA ALA A 264 0.36 -13.38 -6.40
C ALA A 264 -0.98 -13.45 -7.14
N GLY A 265 -1.04 -13.03 -8.41
CA GLY A 265 -2.26 -13.10 -9.20
C GLY A 265 -2.74 -14.53 -9.45
N ALA A 266 -1.82 -15.49 -9.65
CA ALA A 266 -2.18 -16.90 -9.76
C ALA A 266 -2.80 -17.43 -8.45
N LEU A 267 -2.28 -17.01 -7.30
CA LEU A 267 -2.87 -17.35 -6.00
C LEU A 267 -4.24 -16.69 -5.80
N ILE A 268 -4.38 -15.41 -6.13
CA ILE A 268 -5.66 -14.69 -6.05
C ILE A 268 -6.73 -15.41 -6.87
N ARG A 269 -6.41 -15.82 -8.11
CA ARG A 269 -7.36 -16.55 -8.96
C ARG A 269 -7.87 -17.85 -8.35
N ARG A 270 -7.03 -18.56 -7.57
CA ARG A 270 -7.40 -19.80 -6.89
C ARG A 270 -8.27 -19.59 -5.65
N CYS A 271 -8.33 -18.39 -5.11
CA CYS A 271 -9.15 -18.06 -3.95
C CYS A 271 -10.52 -17.51 -4.37
N HIS A 272 -11.52 -17.62 -3.49
CA HIS A 272 -12.88 -17.15 -3.73
C HIS A 272 -13.06 -15.68 -3.32
N ALA A 273 -12.37 -15.23 -2.29
CA ALA A 273 -12.42 -13.86 -1.79
C ALA A 273 -11.05 -13.39 -1.30
N MET A 274 -10.88 -12.09 -1.15
CA MET A 274 -9.74 -11.50 -0.46
C MET A 274 -10.18 -10.77 0.81
N CYS A 275 -9.30 -10.71 1.80
CA CYS A 275 -9.57 -10.05 3.07
C CYS A 275 -8.41 -9.13 3.48
N ASN A 276 -8.73 -7.92 3.97
CA ASN A 276 -7.78 -6.99 4.56
C ASN A 276 -8.35 -6.40 5.85
N LEU A 277 -7.91 -6.90 7.00
CA LEU A 277 -8.35 -6.48 8.32
C LEU A 277 -7.40 -5.44 8.96
N ALA A 278 -6.58 -4.76 8.18
CA ALA A 278 -5.63 -3.79 8.69
C ALA A 278 -6.33 -2.72 9.55
N ARG A 279 -5.62 -2.24 10.58
CA ARG A 279 -6.09 -1.14 11.43
C ARG A 279 -6.10 0.17 10.66
N LEU A 280 -5.08 0.37 9.82
CA LEU A 280 -4.89 1.58 9.04
C LEU A 280 -4.05 1.30 7.80
N GLU A 281 -4.46 1.83 6.66
CA GLU A 281 -3.68 1.85 5.42
C GLU A 281 -3.69 3.25 4.82
N SER A 282 -2.63 3.65 4.14
CA SER A 282 -2.71 4.79 3.22
C SER A 282 -3.51 4.40 1.98
N PHE A 283 -3.17 3.23 1.45
CA PHE A 283 -3.89 2.47 0.45
C PHE A 283 -3.38 1.03 0.46
N SER A 284 -4.20 0.08 0.09
CA SER A 284 -3.75 -1.30 -0.09
C SER A 284 -3.88 -1.73 -1.55
N SER A 285 -2.78 -2.14 -2.17
CA SER A 285 -2.81 -2.71 -3.53
C SER A 285 -3.74 -3.91 -3.64
N ASN A 286 -3.99 -4.63 -2.53
CA ASN A 286 -4.92 -5.75 -2.48
C ASN A 286 -6.33 -5.37 -2.94
N PHE A 287 -6.74 -4.09 -2.80
CA PHE A 287 -8.07 -3.62 -3.22
C PHE A 287 -8.20 -3.69 -4.74
N VAL A 288 -7.35 -2.96 -5.44
CA VAL A 288 -7.35 -2.93 -6.91
C VAL A 288 -6.99 -4.28 -7.51
N GLU A 289 -6.17 -5.09 -6.84
CA GLU A 289 -5.81 -6.44 -7.28
C GLU A 289 -6.98 -7.42 -7.12
N ALA A 290 -7.75 -7.33 -6.01
CA ALA A 290 -8.96 -8.13 -5.82
C ALA A 290 -9.98 -7.83 -6.93
N TRP A 291 -10.28 -6.56 -7.18
CA TRP A 291 -11.25 -6.15 -8.20
C TRP A 291 -10.79 -6.52 -9.61
N ALA A 292 -9.53 -6.29 -9.94
CA ALA A 292 -8.97 -6.67 -11.24
C ALA A 292 -9.03 -8.19 -11.49
N MET A 293 -8.92 -8.99 -10.43
CA MET A 293 -9.06 -10.46 -10.48
C MET A 293 -10.50 -10.93 -10.24
N ARG A 294 -11.48 -10.01 -10.22
CA ARG A 294 -12.90 -10.31 -10.01
C ARG A 294 -13.16 -11.10 -8.73
N LYS A 295 -12.53 -10.70 -7.63
CA LYS A 295 -12.71 -11.32 -6.31
C LYS A 295 -13.42 -10.37 -5.36
N PRO A 296 -14.44 -10.84 -4.63
CA PRO A 296 -15.00 -10.14 -3.50
C PRO A 296 -13.94 -9.74 -2.51
N LEU A 297 -14.08 -8.56 -1.92
CA LEU A 297 -13.14 -8.00 -0.97
C LEU A 297 -13.84 -7.73 0.37
N LEU A 298 -13.28 -8.27 1.47
CA LEU A 298 -13.66 -7.94 2.84
C LEU A 298 -12.62 -6.98 3.42
N VAL A 299 -13.07 -5.85 3.99
CA VAL A 299 -12.16 -4.86 4.58
C VAL A 299 -12.65 -4.38 5.95
N THR A 300 -11.72 -3.96 6.80
CA THR A 300 -12.07 -3.27 8.05
C THR A 300 -12.97 -2.07 7.74
N ASP A 301 -14.08 -1.93 8.49
CA ASP A 301 -14.94 -0.76 8.43
C ASP A 301 -14.24 0.45 9.09
N ALA A 302 -13.73 1.35 8.25
CA ALA A 302 -13.04 2.56 8.67
C ALA A 302 -13.15 3.63 7.57
N ASP A 303 -12.93 4.90 7.92
CA ASP A 303 -12.99 6.02 6.96
C ASP A 303 -12.00 5.86 5.79
N TRP A 304 -10.79 5.40 6.07
CA TRP A 304 -9.76 5.18 5.06
C TRP A 304 -10.12 4.07 4.06
N SER A 305 -10.77 2.99 4.52
CA SER A 305 -11.21 1.90 3.65
C SER A 305 -12.44 2.28 2.85
N ARG A 306 -13.41 2.97 3.48
CA ARG A 306 -14.60 3.49 2.79
C ARG A 306 -14.25 4.50 1.71
N ALA A 307 -13.29 5.39 1.97
CA ALA A 307 -12.80 6.34 0.98
C ALA A 307 -12.12 5.68 -0.23
N SER A 308 -11.52 4.50 -0.01
CA SER A 308 -10.82 3.75 -1.07
C SER A 308 -11.73 2.76 -1.79
N CYS A 309 -12.66 2.11 -1.08
CA CYS A 309 -13.41 0.97 -1.62
C CYS A 309 -14.85 1.30 -2.01
N ALA A 310 -15.39 2.46 -1.57
CA ALA A 310 -16.77 2.85 -1.83
C ALA A 310 -17.77 1.69 -1.58
N ASP A 311 -18.50 1.23 -2.58
CA ASP A 311 -19.41 0.08 -2.51
C ASP A 311 -18.80 -1.24 -3.04
N GLY A 312 -17.51 -1.22 -3.44
CA GLY A 312 -16.79 -2.37 -3.99
C GLY A 312 -16.23 -3.36 -2.95
N ALA A 313 -16.62 -3.24 -1.67
CA ALA A 313 -16.17 -4.14 -0.61
C ALA A 313 -17.27 -4.42 0.41
N VAL A 314 -17.14 -5.54 1.14
CA VAL A 314 -17.90 -5.81 2.37
C VAL A 314 -17.11 -5.26 3.55
N TYR A 315 -17.73 -4.39 4.33
CA TYR A 315 -17.14 -3.77 5.51
C TYR A 315 -17.43 -4.61 6.74
N VAL A 316 -16.34 -4.95 7.46
CA VAL A 316 -16.39 -5.85 8.63
C VAL A 316 -15.64 -5.25 9.81
N HIS A 317 -15.95 -5.74 11.02
CA HIS A 317 -15.30 -5.29 12.24
C HIS A 317 -14.42 -6.42 12.80
N PRO A 318 -13.08 -6.31 12.74
CA PRO A 318 -12.18 -7.33 13.26
C PRO A 318 -12.38 -7.66 14.74
N GLU A 319 -12.89 -6.70 15.53
CA GLU A 319 -13.25 -6.87 16.95
C GLU A 319 -14.58 -7.61 17.18
N ARG A 320 -15.33 -7.84 16.10
CA ARG A 320 -16.63 -8.55 16.09
C ARG A 320 -16.58 -9.68 15.06
N PRO A 321 -15.95 -10.83 15.41
CA PRO A 321 -15.71 -11.93 14.44
C PRO A 321 -16.99 -12.39 13.73
N GLN A 322 -18.15 -12.27 14.37
CA GLN A 322 -19.45 -12.61 13.79
C GLN A 322 -19.78 -11.82 12.53
N THR A 323 -19.29 -10.58 12.39
CA THR A 323 -19.50 -9.78 11.17
C THR A 323 -18.73 -10.36 9.99
N ILE A 324 -17.55 -10.93 10.25
CA ILE A 324 -16.73 -11.59 9.22
C ILE A 324 -17.34 -12.94 8.87
N VAL A 325 -17.77 -13.73 9.87
CA VAL A 325 -18.46 -15.01 9.65
C VAL A 325 -19.70 -14.81 8.79
N ALA A 326 -20.56 -13.85 9.14
CA ALA A 326 -21.78 -13.55 8.37
C ALA A 326 -21.47 -13.12 6.93
N ALA A 327 -20.43 -12.31 6.74
CA ALA A 327 -19.97 -11.90 5.40
C ALA A 327 -19.48 -13.09 4.57
N LEU A 328 -18.70 -14.00 5.17
CA LEU A 328 -18.20 -15.20 4.50
C LEU A 328 -19.33 -16.15 4.13
N GLN A 329 -20.27 -16.39 5.05
CA GLN A 329 -21.45 -17.23 4.81
C GLN A 329 -22.29 -16.66 3.67
N ARG A 330 -22.57 -15.35 3.69
CA ARG A 330 -23.32 -14.70 2.63
C ARG A 330 -22.64 -14.80 1.28
N LEU A 331 -21.31 -14.59 1.23
CA LEU A 331 -20.54 -14.75 -0.02
C LEU A 331 -20.55 -16.20 -0.54
N HIS A 332 -20.63 -17.18 0.33
CA HIS A 332 -20.67 -18.58 -0.06
C HIS A 332 -22.07 -19.04 -0.50
N GLU A 333 -23.12 -18.59 0.17
CA GLU A 333 -24.48 -19.07 0.01
C GLU A 333 -25.29 -18.26 -1.01
N ASP A 334 -25.04 -16.93 -1.11
CA ASP A 334 -25.78 -15.98 -1.97
C ASP A 334 -24.94 -15.66 -3.22
N LYS A 335 -25.19 -16.39 -4.31
CA LYS A 335 -24.49 -16.22 -5.59
C LYS A 335 -24.75 -14.85 -6.22
N ASP A 336 -25.96 -14.31 -6.04
CA ASP A 336 -26.33 -13.01 -6.60
C ASP A 336 -25.62 -11.88 -5.85
N PHE A 337 -25.53 -12.00 -4.54
CA PHE A 337 -24.73 -11.08 -3.73
C PHE A 337 -23.25 -11.14 -4.12
N TYR A 338 -22.69 -12.34 -4.30
CA TYR A 338 -21.31 -12.52 -4.75
C TYR A 338 -21.09 -11.83 -6.09
N ALA A 339 -21.92 -12.13 -7.10
CA ALA A 339 -21.82 -11.55 -8.43
C ALA A 339 -22.00 -10.02 -8.41
N SER A 340 -22.96 -9.51 -7.64
CA SER A 340 -23.20 -8.09 -7.45
C SER A 340 -21.99 -7.38 -6.83
N LEU A 341 -21.34 -7.98 -5.83
CA LEU A 341 -20.16 -7.39 -5.20
C LEU A 341 -18.96 -7.36 -6.17
N VAL A 342 -18.75 -8.41 -6.96
CA VAL A 342 -17.75 -8.45 -8.02
C VAL A 342 -17.98 -7.34 -9.05
N ALA A 343 -19.25 -7.14 -9.47
CA ALA A 343 -19.61 -6.09 -10.41
C ALA A 343 -19.36 -4.69 -9.84
N ARG A 344 -19.76 -4.42 -8.59
CA ARG A 344 -19.44 -3.15 -7.92
C ARG A 344 -17.95 -2.92 -7.78
N GLY A 345 -17.18 -3.95 -7.39
CA GLY A 345 -15.73 -3.87 -7.33
C GLY A 345 -15.10 -3.50 -8.67
N ALA A 346 -15.59 -4.06 -9.78
CA ALA A 346 -15.16 -3.69 -11.12
C ALA A 346 -15.48 -2.21 -11.43
N GLY A 347 -16.70 -1.76 -11.13
CA GLY A 347 -17.08 -0.35 -11.30
C GLY A 347 -16.23 0.61 -10.46
N VAL A 348 -15.84 0.23 -9.23
CA VAL A 348 -14.90 1.02 -8.44
C VAL A 348 -13.51 1.02 -9.10
N LEU A 349 -13.04 -0.13 -9.61
CA LEU A 349 -11.73 -0.22 -10.28
C LEU A 349 -11.65 0.69 -11.51
N ASP A 350 -12.73 0.88 -12.26
CA ASP A 350 -12.79 1.77 -13.43
C ASP A 350 -12.49 3.24 -13.06
N THR A 351 -12.59 3.60 -11.78
CA THR A 351 -12.20 4.93 -11.28
C THR A 351 -10.71 5.04 -10.94
N TYR A 352 -9.97 3.94 -11.00
CA TYR A 352 -8.54 3.87 -10.70
C TYR A 352 -7.72 3.85 -12.00
N PRO A 353 -6.53 4.47 -12.01
CA PRO A 353 -5.69 4.52 -13.20
C PRO A 353 -5.05 3.16 -13.51
N SER A 354 -4.62 2.98 -14.76
CA SER A 354 -3.61 1.97 -15.10
C SER A 354 -2.24 2.33 -14.52
N ALA A 355 -1.28 1.41 -14.55
CA ALA A 355 0.09 1.68 -14.11
C ALA A 355 0.73 2.82 -14.92
N GLU A 356 0.47 2.87 -16.21
CA GLU A 356 0.94 3.90 -17.15
C GLU A 356 0.30 5.25 -16.83
N GLN A 357 -1.03 5.30 -16.71
CA GLN A 357 -1.77 6.52 -16.36
C GLN A 357 -1.34 7.07 -14.99
N LYS A 358 -1.11 6.18 -14.00
CA LYS A 358 -0.59 6.58 -12.71
C LYS A 358 0.79 7.22 -12.82
N ALA A 359 1.67 6.63 -13.62
CA ALA A 359 3.01 7.16 -13.84
C ALA A 359 2.95 8.52 -14.57
N GLU A 360 2.07 8.68 -15.55
CA GLU A 360 1.81 9.95 -16.23
C GLU A 360 1.30 11.02 -15.27
N HIS A 361 0.34 10.71 -14.40
CA HIS A 361 -0.16 11.65 -13.38
C HIS A 361 0.96 12.13 -12.45
N TYR A 362 1.88 11.25 -12.03
CA TYR A 362 3.06 11.67 -11.28
C TYR A 362 3.92 12.65 -12.09
N LEU A 363 4.21 12.30 -13.35
CA LEU A 363 5.05 13.14 -14.20
C LEU A 363 4.41 14.47 -14.58
N GLU A 364 3.11 14.52 -14.76
CA GLU A 364 2.36 15.75 -14.96
C GLU A 364 2.54 16.70 -13.78
N ILE A 365 2.40 16.22 -12.53
CA ILE A 365 2.62 17.03 -11.34
C ILE A 365 4.07 17.49 -11.25
N ILE A 366 5.03 16.61 -11.49
CA ILE A 366 6.46 16.87 -11.33
C ILE A 366 7.00 17.83 -12.39
N ARG A 367 6.51 17.75 -13.63
CA ARG A 367 7.02 18.51 -14.80
C ARG A 367 6.36 19.88 -14.98
N ARG A 368 5.33 20.21 -14.24
CA ARG A 368 4.68 21.51 -14.35
C ARG A 368 5.60 22.63 -13.91
N ARG A 369 5.70 23.68 -14.75
CA ARG A 369 6.45 24.89 -14.41
C ARG A 369 5.70 25.76 -13.40
N ASP A 370 4.35 25.68 -13.42
CA ASP A 370 3.46 26.37 -12.48
C ASP A 370 2.56 25.33 -11.81
N LEU A 371 3.04 24.79 -10.68
CA LEU A 371 2.30 23.83 -9.89
C LEU A 371 1.05 24.42 -9.22
N THR A 372 0.92 25.76 -9.20
CA THR A 372 -0.26 26.44 -8.65
C THR A 372 -1.48 26.39 -9.58
N SER A 373 -1.27 26.11 -10.89
CA SER A 373 -2.35 26.03 -11.89
C SER A 373 -3.02 24.66 -12.00
N TYR A 374 -2.57 23.64 -11.22
CA TYR A 374 -3.18 22.31 -11.25
C TYR A 374 -4.63 22.34 -10.74
N ARG A 375 -5.54 22.31 -11.68
CA ARG A 375 -6.93 21.97 -11.43
C ARG A 375 -7.05 20.45 -11.39
N GLY A 376 -6.72 19.82 -10.25
CA GLY A 376 -7.10 18.44 -9.98
C GLY A 376 -8.57 18.20 -10.28
N PRO A 377 -9.05 16.95 -10.44
CA PRO A 377 -10.45 16.67 -10.73
C PRO A 377 -11.33 17.52 -9.82
N SER A 378 -12.27 18.26 -10.39
CA SER A 378 -13.06 19.37 -9.82
C SER A 378 -13.91 19.05 -8.58
N VAL A 379 -13.73 17.89 -7.96
CA VAL A 379 -14.45 17.42 -6.77
C VAL A 379 -14.20 18.32 -5.55
N TRP A 380 -13.03 18.99 -5.46
CA TRP A 380 -12.65 19.80 -4.30
C TRP A 380 -13.19 21.22 -4.29
N ARG A 381 -13.46 21.82 -5.46
CA ARG A 381 -13.92 23.21 -5.54
C ARG A 381 -15.41 23.41 -5.24
N LYS A 382 -16.26 22.38 -5.37
CA LYS A 382 -17.70 22.51 -5.17
C LYS A 382 -18.14 22.52 -3.70
N ARG A 383 -17.28 22.10 -2.75
CA ARG A 383 -17.63 22.08 -1.31
C ARG A 383 -17.06 23.23 -0.50
N ALA A 384 -15.98 23.88 -0.92
CA ALA A 384 -15.44 25.06 -0.22
C ALA A 384 -16.22 26.33 -0.48
N ALA A 385 -17.18 26.33 -1.41
CA ALA A 385 -18.08 27.46 -1.71
C ALA A 385 -19.47 27.30 -1.08
N GLN A 386 -19.67 26.27 -0.25
CA GLN A 386 -20.94 25.96 0.44
C GLN A 386 -20.78 25.81 1.97
N SER A 387 -19.64 26.25 2.53
CA SER A 387 -19.43 26.35 3.99
C SER A 387 -19.26 27.80 4.41
#